data_096a5dcfd3166f76178b8c55ce32b4a6
#
_entry.id   096a5dcfd3166f76178b8c55ce32b4a6
#
_cell.length_a   1.000
_cell.length_b   1.000
_cell.length_c   1.000
_cell.angle_alpha   90.00
_cell.angle_beta   90.00
_cell.angle_gamma   90.00
#
_symmetry.space_group_name_H-M   'P 1'
#
loop_
_entity.id
_entity.type
_entity.pdbx_description
1 polymer ?
#
loop_
_entity_poly.entity_id
_entity_poly.type
_entity_poly.pdbx_seq_one_letter_code
_entity_poly.pdbx_strand_id
1 'polypeptide(L)'
;MNVETVTDSSFDEAVIKVSKKKLVVVEFSTKEKLNRRGEPNASAKMDSVIDELYAYYAGKVVFCRVEIELDSDLKDTLNPDTSGTYGINHGPTMILVLNGKQAGELVGQQTRERMVQVIDDVLLASLQKSLD
;
A
#
# COMPACT_ATOMS: atom_id res chain seq x y z
N MET A 1 15.22 -9.82 1.97
CA MET A 1 13.99 -9.48 2.72
C MET A 1 12.91 -9.06 1.76
N ASN A 2 11.69 -9.40 2.08
CA ASN A 2 10.55 -9.15 1.20
C ASN A 2 9.59 -8.15 1.84
N VAL A 3 8.72 -7.59 1.01
CA VAL A 3 7.60 -6.78 1.50
C VAL A 3 6.73 -7.66 2.41
N GLU A 4 6.45 -7.19 3.61
CA GLU A 4 5.67 -7.95 4.58
C GLU A 4 4.19 -8.00 4.21
N THR A 5 3.60 -9.20 4.28
CA THR A 5 2.16 -9.37 4.11
C THR A 5 1.49 -9.16 5.47
N VAL A 6 0.50 -8.27 5.49
CA VAL A 6 -0.18 -7.81 6.69
C VAL A 6 -1.67 -8.19 6.59
N THR A 7 -2.26 -8.56 7.71
CA THR A 7 -3.67 -8.92 7.80
C THR A 7 -4.41 -8.01 8.77
N ASP A 8 -5.73 -8.15 8.85
CA ASP A 8 -6.55 -7.40 9.82
C ASP A 8 -5.97 -7.51 11.24
N SER A 9 -5.52 -8.70 11.62
CA SER A 9 -5.02 -8.93 12.98
C SER A 9 -3.65 -8.32 13.26
N SER A 10 -2.84 -8.05 12.23
CA SER A 10 -1.49 -7.49 12.39
C SER A 10 -1.37 -6.04 11.94
N PHE A 11 -2.42 -5.46 11.36
CA PHE A 11 -2.35 -4.13 10.75
C PHE A 11 -1.97 -3.03 11.74
N ASP A 12 -2.55 -3.03 12.93
CA ASP A 12 -2.25 -1.99 13.91
C ASP A 12 -0.76 -1.98 14.28
N GLU A 13 -0.19 -3.15 14.57
CA GLU A 13 1.23 -3.26 14.93
C GLU A 13 2.16 -2.97 13.75
N ALA A 14 1.85 -3.52 12.59
CA ALA A 14 2.75 -3.45 11.43
C ALA A 14 2.66 -2.12 10.68
N VAL A 15 1.52 -1.43 10.73
CA VAL A 15 1.29 -0.20 9.96
C VAL A 15 1.05 1.00 10.87
N ILE A 16 0.02 0.97 11.69
CA ILE A 16 -0.39 2.17 12.46
C ILE A 16 0.72 2.61 13.42
N LYS A 17 1.24 1.70 14.22
CA LYS A 17 2.30 2.01 15.18
C LYS A 17 3.60 2.39 14.50
N VAL A 18 3.97 1.69 13.43
CA VAL A 18 5.17 1.98 12.65
C VAL A 18 5.07 3.36 12.00
N SER A 19 3.88 3.74 11.54
CA SER A 19 3.65 5.02 10.85
C SER A 19 3.92 6.24 11.73
N LYS A 20 4.01 6.07 13.04
CA LYS A 20 4.38 7.17 13.95
C LYS A 20 5.83 7.57 13.83
N LYS A 21 6.67 6.69 13.27
CA LYS A 21 8.11 6.94 13.10
C LYS A 21 8.54 7.03 11.64
N LYS A 22 7.88 6.34 10.74
CA LYS A 22 8.23 6.28 9.32
C LYS A 22 6.96 6.25 8.48
N LEU A 23 7.04 6.82 7.29
CA LEU A 23 5.97 6.67 6.31
C LEU A 23 5.81 5.18 5.96
N VAL A 24 4.57 4.70 5.96
CA VAL A 24 4.23 3.35 5.54
C VAL A 24 3.39 3.41 4.29
N VAL A 25 3.79 2.68 3.26
CA VAL A 25 3.02 2.50 2.03
C VAL A 25 2.39 1.12 2.11
N VAL A 26 1.06 1.07 2.05
CA VAL A 26 0.30 -0.18 2.09
C VAL A 26 -0.27 -0.44 0.70
N GLU A 27 0.14 -1.53 0.10
CA GLU A 27 -0.41 -1.98 -1.18
C GLU A 27 -1.53 -2.99 -0.91
N PHE A 28 -2.75 -2.64 -1.33
CA PHE A 28 -3.87 -3.58 -1.32
C PHE A 28 -3.88 -4.28 -2.68
N SER A 29 -3.44 -5.53 -2.68
CA SER A 29 -3.16 -6.30 -3.88
C SER A 29 -4.10 -7.50 -3.96
N THR A 30 -4.73 -7.74 -5.11
CA THR A 30 -5.62 -8.88 -5.25
C THR A 30 -4.87 -10.18 -5.06
N LYS A 31 -5.50 -11.14 -4.39
CA LYS A 31 -4.95 -12.49 -4.22
C LYS A 31 -4.73 -13.15 -5.59
N GLU A 32 -5.69 -13.01 -6.49
CA GLU A 32 -5.54 -13.48 -7.87
C GLU A 32 -4.54 -12.59 -8.60
N LYS A 33 -3.55 -13.21 -9.25
CA LYS A 33 -2.46 -12.51 -9.94
C LYS A 33 -2.50 -12.63 -11.46
N LEU A 34 -3.41 -13.45 -11.96
CA LEU A 34 -3.53 -13.69 -13.40
C LEU A 34 -4.86 -13.16 -13.90
N ASN A 35 -4.86 -12.64 -15.12
CA ASN A 35 -6.08 -12.25 -15.82
C ASN A 35 -6.69 -13.47 -16.52
N ARG A 36 -7.79 -13.28 -17.28
CA ARG A 36 -8.48 -14.35 -17.98
C ARG A 36 -7.61 -15.06 -19.00
N ARG A 37 -6.56 -14.39 -19.50
CA ARG A 37 -5.64 -14.96 -20.48
C ARG A 37 -4.48 -15.70 -19.84
N GLY A 38 -4.42 -15.77 -18.51
CA GLY A 38 -3.31 -16.38 -17.79
C GLY A 38 -2.07 -15.50 -17.72
N GLU A 39 -2.21 -14.19 -17.98
CA GLU A 39 -1.13 -13.22 -17.93
C GLU A 39 -1.19 -12.43 -16.61
N PRO A 40 -0.06 -11.84 -16.16
CA PRO A 40 -0.07 -11.03 -14.94
C PRO A 40 -1.11 -9.90 -15.02
N ASN A 41 -1.90 -9.77 -13.96
CA ASN A 41 -2.89 -8.69 -13.86
C ASN A 41 -2.25 -7.42 -13.28
N ALA A 42 -3.07 -6.36 -13.08
CA ALA A 42 -2.58 -5.08 -12.58
C ALA A 42 -1.95 -5.21 -11.18
N SER A 43 -2.53 -6.06 -10.30
CA SER A 43 -1.97 -6.30 -8.97
C SER A 43 -0.61 -6.99 -9.05
N ALA A 44 -0.46 -7.99 -9.92
CA ALA A 44 0.83 -8.66 -10.10
C ALA A 44 1.90 -7.67 -10.57
N LYS A 45 1.55 -6.79 -11.51
CA LYS A 45 2.48 -5.77 -12.03
C LYS A 45 2.83 -4.75 -10.94
N MET A 46 1.85 -4.35 -10.14
CA MET A 46 2.10 -3.40 -9.05
C MET A 46 2.95 -4.04 -7.95
N ASP A 47 2.78 -5.32 -7.66
CA ASP A 47 3.63 -6.04 -6.71
C ASP A 47 5.11 -5.87 -7.06
N SER A 48 5.45 -5.99 -8.34
CA SER A 48 6.84 -5.82 -8.82
C SER A 48 7.35 -4.40 -8.61
N VAL A 49 6.50 -3.39 -8.85
CA VAL A 49 6.86 -1.99 -8.60
C VAL A 49 7.11 -1.75 -7.11
N ILE A 50 6.24 -2.29 -6.25
CA ILE A 50 6.39 -2.16 -4.80
C ILE A 50 7.68 -2.84 -4.32
N ASP A 51 8.01 -4.02 -4.86
CA ASP A 51 9.26 -4.72 -4.53
C ASP A 51 10.49 -3.87 -4.92
N GLU A 52 10.45 -3.21 -6.07
CA GLU A 52 11.52 -2.30 -6.49
C GLU A 52 11.64 -1.10 -5.55
N LEU A 53 10.52 -0.51 -5.15
CA LEU A 53 10.50 0.63 -4.23
C LEU A 53 11.01 0.24 -2.84
N TYR A 54 10.67 -0.95 -2.38
CA TYR A 54 11.19 -1.49 -1.13
C TYR A 54 12.72 -1.46 -1.12
N ALA A 55 13.34 -1.92 -2.19
CA ALA A 55 14.79 -1.90 -2.32
C ALA A 55 15.33 -0.47 -2.45
N TYR A 56 14.67 0.36 -3.23
CA TYR A 56 15.10 1.74 -3.49
C TYR A 56 15.15 2.59 -2.21
N TYR A 57 14.11 2.51 -1.38
CA TYR A 57 14.05 3.31 -0.15
C TYR A 57 14.85 2.71 1.01
N ALA A 58 15.24 1.44 0.92
CA ALA A 58 16.16 0.78 1.86
C ALA A 58 15.81 1.01 3.34
N GLY A 59 14.55 0.88 3.69
CA GLY A 59 14.06 1.01 5.07
C GLY A 59 13.73 2.44 5.51
N LYS A 60 13.98 3.45 4.68
CA LYS A 60 13.55 4.82 4.98
C LYS A 60 12.05 4.98 4.91
N VAL A 61 11.40 4.20 4.07
CA VAL A 61 9.96 4.07 3.93
C VAL A 61 9.64 2.60 4.11
N VAL A 62 8.59 2.31 4.86
CA VAL A 62 8.15 0.93 5.11
C VAL A 62 7.09 0.56 4.09
N PHE A 63 7.18 -0.65 3.52
CA PHE A 63 6.24 -1.15 2.54
C PHE A 63 5.59 -2.42 3.08
N CYS A 64 4.27 -2.47 3.02
CA CYS A 64 3.47 -3.63 3.43
C CYS A 64 2.49 -3.98 2.32
N ARG A 65 2.03 -5.22 2.31
CA ARG A 65 1.04 -5.71 1.36
C ARG A 65 -0.13 -6.33 2.09
N VAL A 66 -1.34 -5.93 1.73
CA VAL A 66 -2.57 -6.54 2.21
C VAL A 66 -3.22 -7.25 1.04
N GLU A 67 -3.42 -8.56 1.15
CA GLU A 67 -4.11 -9.33 0.12
C GLU A 67 -5.61 -9.07 0.21
N ILE A 68 -6.25 -8.83 -0.92
CA ILE A 68 -7.69 -8.63 -0.99
C ILE A 68 -8.33 -9.57 -2.00
N GLU A 69 -9.61 -9.85 -1.78
CA GLU A 69 -10.44 -10.61 -2.72
C GLU A 69 -11.83 -9.99 -2.70
N LEU A 70 -12.14 -9.21 -3.74
CA LEU A 70 -13.37 -8.44 -3.79
C LEU A 70 -14.53 -9.32 -4.26
N ASP A 71 -15.67 -9.21 -3.55
CA ASP A 71 -16.89 -9.90 -3.94
C ASP A 71 -17.69 -9.11 -5.00
N SER A 72 -18.90 -9.56 -5.32
CA SER A 72 -19.74 -8.91 -6.32
C SER A 72 -20.16 -7.49 -5.95
N ASP A 73 -20.11 -7.14 -4.66
CA ASP A 73 -20.40 -5.80 -4.15
C ASP A 73 -19.14 -4.96 -3.97
N LEU A 74 -18.01 -5.44 -4.50
CA LEU A 74 -16.69 -4.79 -4.42
C LEU A 74 -16.20 -4.64 -2.98
N LYS A 75 -16.57 -5.60 -2.12
CA LYS A 75 -16.11 -5.64 -0.73
C LYS A 75 -15.08 -6.75 -0.56
N ASP A 76 -14.02 -6.43 0.18
CA ASP A 76 -12.96 -7.38 0.46
C ASP A 76 -13.42 -8.46 1.44
N THR A 77 -13.18 -9.72 1.09
CA THR A 77 -13.54 -10.86 1.92
C THR A 77 -12.37 -11.43 2.71
N LEU A 78 -11.14 -11.03 2.42
CA LEU A 78 -9.93 -11.53 3.12
C LEU A 78 -9.55 -10.67 4.32
N ASN A 79 -9.53 -9.36 4.15
CA ASN A 79 -9.15 -8.41 5.19
C ASN A 79 -10.20 -7.30 5.28
N PRO A 80 -11.46 -7.66 5.59
CA PRO A 80 -12.58 -6.72 5.50
C PRO A 80 -12.47 -5.51 6.42
N ASP A 81 -11.86 -5.67 7.60
CA ASP A 81 -11.74 -4.57 8.55
C ASP A 81 -10.78 -3.49 8.04
N THR A 82 -9.60 -3.89 7.60
CA THR A 82 -8.59 -2.97 7.06
C THR A 82 -9.10 -2.32 5.77
N SER A 83 -9.61 -3.12 4.86
CA SER A 83 -10.15 -2.61 3.59
C SER A 83 -11.34 -1.69 3.81
N GLY A 84 -12.20 -2.00 4.78
CA GLY A 84 -13.33 -1.14 5.15
C GLY A 84 -12.91 0.20 5.71
N THR A 85 -11.87 0.22 6.53
CA THR A 85 -11.32 1.45 7.10
C THR A 85 -10.90 2.45 6.02
N TYR A 86 -10.29 1.95 4.95
CA TYR A 86 -9.78 2.81 3.87
C TYR A 86 -10.69 2.87 2.64
N GLY A 87 -11.85 2.23 2.70
CA GLY A 87 -12.80 2.23 1.58
C GLY A 87 -12.27 1.55 0.33
N ILE A 88 -11.50 0.48 0.49
CA ILE A 88 -10.88 -0.23 -0.63
C ILE A 88 -11.94 -1.00 -1.43
N ASN A 89 -12.07 -0.66 -2.71
CA ASN A 89 -12.99 -1.32 -3.63
C ASN A 89 -12.33 -1.64 -4.99
N HIS A 90 -11.01 -1.56 -5.05
CA HIS A 90 -10.24 -1.80 -6.27
C HIS A 90 -8.85 -2.33 -5.90
N GLY A 91 -8.35 -3.28 -6.65
CA GLY A 91 -6.98 -3.78 -6.52
C GLY A 91 -6.21 -3.62 -7.84
N PRO A 92 -5.00 -3.05 -7.81
CA PRO A 92 -4.31 -2.57 -6.62
C PRO A 92 -4.75 -1.18 -6.19
N THR A 93 -4.62 -0.89 -4.90
CA THR A 93 -4.76 0.45 -4.34
C THR A 93 -3.64 0.65 -3.32
N MET A 94 -2.96 1.78 -3.37
CA MET A 94 -1.91 2.11 -2.40
C MET A 94 -2.39 3.21 -1.47
N ILE A 95 -2.23 2.96 -0.17
CA ILE A 95 -2.54 3.94 0.88
C ILE A 95 -1.23 4.30 1.56
N LEU A 96 -0.98 5.59 1.71
CA LEU A 96 0.17 6.10 2.47
C LEU A 96 -0.31 6.46 3.87
N VAL A 97 0.37 5.94 4.88
CA VAL A 97 0.00 6.16 6.29
C VAL A 97 1.16 6.82 7.03
N LEU A 98 0.87 7.93 7.69
CA LEU A 98 1.86 8.69 8.46
C LEU A 98 1.19 9.21 9.74
N ASN A 99 1.85 9.00 10.87
CA ASN A 99 1.30 9.38 12.19
C ASN A 99 -0.10 8.81 12.45
N GLY A 100 -0.33 7.58 12.02
CA GLY A 100 -1.61 6.88 12.19
C GLY A 100 -2.73 7.34 11.26
N LYS A 101 -2.45 8.27 10.35
CA LYS A 101 -3.46 8.87 9.46
C LYS A 101 -3.11 8.61 8.00
N GLN A 102 -4.16 8.55 7.19
CA GLN A 102 -3.97 8.46 5.74
C GLN A 102 -3.37 9.76 5.21
N ALA A 103 -2.23 9.64 4.55
CA ALA A 103 -1.50 10.77 3.96
C ALA A 103 -1.61 10.81 2.44
N GLY A 104 -2.14 9.76 1.82
CA GLY A 104 -2.33 9.72 0.38
C GLY A 104 -2.99 8.42 -0.08
N GLU A 105 -3.51 8.45 -1.29
CA GLU A 105 -4.16 7.30 -1.92
C GLU A 105 -3.89 7.31 -3.42
N LEU A 106 -3.57 6.14 -3.96
CA LEU A 106 -3.41 5.94 -5.40
C LEU A 106 -4.18 4.68 -5.77
N VAL A 107 -5.19 4.84 -6.62
CA VAL A 107 -6.05 3.74 -7.07
C VAL A 107 -5.58 3.25 -8.44
N GLY A 108 -5.43 1.94 -8.57
CA GLY A 108 -4.98 1.32 -9.80
C GLY A 108 -3.47 1.22 -9.90
N GLN A 109 -3.02 0.57 -10.96
CA GLN A 109 -1.60 0.37 -11.22
C GLN A 109 -0.90 1.71 -11.47
N GLN A 110 0.23 1.91 -10.81
CA GLN A 110 1.04 3.13 -10.92
C GLN A 110 2.41 2.78 -11.47
N THR A 111 3.06 3.75 -12.10
CA THR A 111 4.47 3.62 -12.47
C THR A 111 5.34 3.83 -11.22
N ARG A 112 6.57 3.30 -11.27
CA ARG A 112 7.57 3.54 -10.23
C ARG A 112 7.81 5.04 -10.04
N GLU A 113 7.94 5.79 -11.14
CA GLU A 113 8.19 7.24 -11.12
C GLU A 113 7.07 8.00 -10.43
N ARG A 114 5.82 7.60 -10.69
CA ARG A 114 4.67 8.25 -10.05
C ARG A 114 4.66 7.96 -8.55
N MET A 115 4.98 6.73 -8.16
CA MET A 115 5.07 6.36 -6.75
C MET A 115 6.15 7.16 -6.03
N VAL A 116 7.34 7.25 -6.63
CA VAL A 116 8.45 8.03 -6.04
C VAL A 116 8.03 9.50 -5.86
N GLN A 117 7.39 10.09 -6.87
CA GLN A 117 6.92 11.48 -6.78
C GLN A 117 5.97 11.67 -5.59
N VAL A 118 4.96 10.81 -5.46
CA VAL A 118 3.97 10.92 -4.40
C VAL A 118 4.59 10.68 -3.02
N ILE A 119 5.42 9.66 -2.90
CA ILE A 119 6.10 9.35 -1.65
C ILE A 119 6.99 10.51 -1.22
N ASP A 120 7.82 11.02 -2.13
CA ASP A 120 8.75 12.11 -1.82
C ASP A 120 8.00 13.41 -1.48
N ASP A 121 6.87 13.68 -2.14
CA ASP A 121 6.03 14.83 -1.82
C ASP A 121 5.47 14.74 -0.39
N VAL A 122 5.04 13.55 0.04
CA VAL A 122 4.54 13.34 1.40
C VAL A 122 5.67 13.50 2.42
N LEU A 123 6.85 12.96 2.11
CA LEU A 123 8.02 13.09 2.98
C LEU A 123 8.45 14.56 3.12
N LEU A 124 8.45 15.30 2.01
CA LEU A 124 8.82 16.71 2.02
C LEU A 124 7.82 17.54 2.83
N ALA A 125 6.52 17.30 2.63
CA ALA A 125 5.48 17.99 3.39
C ALA A 125 5.59 17.71 4.89
N SER A 126 5.91 16.48 5.27
CA SER A 126 6.12 16.08 6.66
C SER A 126 7.34 16.81 7.27
N LEU A 127 8.42 16.90 6.51
CA LEU A 127 9.62 17.60 6.95
C LEU A 127 9.36 19.09 7.16
N GLN A 128 8.66 19.74 6.23
CA GLN A 128 8.30 21.15 6.36
C GLN A 128 7.41 21.41 7.57
N LYS A 129 6.45 20.53 7.82
CA LYS A 129 5.55 20.63 8.96
C LYS A 129 6.30 20.55 10.28
N SER A 130 7.34 19.71 10.37
CA SER A 130 8.12 19.59 11.60
C SER A 130 9.09 20.75 11.81
N LEU A 131 9.35 21.57 10.78
CA LEU A 131 10.16 22.78 10.89
C LEU A 131 9.34 24.02 11.33
N ASP A 132 8.02 23.93 11.18
CA ASP A 132 7.10 24.99 11.61
C ASP A 132 6.80 24.86 13.11
#